data_bf38627c268ce8ea4a9f093001a7cebe
#
_entry.id   bf38627c268ce8ea4a9f093001a7cebe
#
_cell.length_a   1.000
_cell.length_b   1.000
_cell.length_c   1.000
_cell.angle_alpha   90.00
_cell.angle_beta   90.00
_cell.angle_gamma   90.00
#
_symmetry.space_group_name_H-M   'P 1'
#
loop_
_entity.id
_entity.type
_entity.pdbx_description
1 polymer ?
#
loop_
_entity_poly.entity_id
_entity_poly.type
_entity_poly.pdbx_seq_one_letter_code
_entity_poly.pdbx_strand_id
1 'polypeptide(L)'
;MPTYTFSEIDMQQAHNEWGCNCGPSALAFALQRPLGYVRRALALVGFDDKRYTSPSMMKEALKFLDVSFQELKVPARASDGTFDTEPMFQAALQGHIVSLVRIQWTGPWTKPDANPKWAYRQTHWIATWDDLGSNRVFDCNGGILRFDLWQKETVPLITATIPRADGGWFPTHIWPINPY
;
A
#
# COMPACT_ATOMS: atom_id res chain seq x y z
N MET A 1 24.42 -9.63 -8.38
CA MET A 1 23.20 -10.46 -8.49
C MET A 1 22.26 -9.78 -9.47
N PRO A 2 21.52 -10.49 -10.34
CA PRO A 2 20.54 -9.83 -11.17
C PRO A 2 19.49 -9.16 -10.28
N THR A 3 19.35 -7.87 -10.41
CA THR A 3 18.31 -7.10 -9.72
C THR A 3 16.96 -7.43 -10.38
N TYR A 4 16.11 -8.15 -9.68
CA TYR A 4 14.75 -8.34 -10.14
C TYR A 4 14.02 -7.00 -10.10
N THR A 5 13.31 -6.68 -11.16
CA THR A 5 12.44 -5.51 -11.21
C THR A 5 10.99 -6.01 -11.31
N PHE A 6 10.16 -5.61 -10.38
CA PHE A 6 8.73 -5.90 -10.41
C PHE A 6 8.10 -5.33 -11.70
N SER A 7 7.43 -6.16 -12.48
CA SER A 7 7.01 -5.85 -13.84
C SER A 7 5.48 -5.76 -13.99
N GLU A 8 5.01 -5.26 -15.13
CA GLU A 8 3.59 -5.32 -15.50
C GLU A 8 3.06 -6.75 -15.58
N ILE A 9 3.93 -7.72 -15.94
CA ILE A 9 3.57 -9.15 -15.96
C ILE A 9 3.25 -9.62 -14.55
N ASP A 10 4.03 -9.21 -13.55
CA ASP A 10 3.76 -9.56 -12.15
C ASP A 10 2.43 -8.94 -11.67
N MET A 11 2.13 -7.71 -12.08
CA MET A 11 0.84 -7.07 -11.77
C MET A 11 -0.34 -7.81 -12.39
N GLN A 12 -0.23 -8.18 -13.66
CA GLN A 12 -1.25 -8.94 -14.36
C GLN A 12 -1.46 -10.33 -13.76
N GLN A 13 -0.37 -11.00 -13.37
CA GLN A 13 -0.43 -12.28 -12.69
C GLN A 13 -1.15 -12.17 -11.33
N ALA A 14 -0.81 -11.14 -10.53
CA ALA A 14 -1.47 -10.90 -9.25
C ALA A 14 -2.98 -10.69 -9.42
N HIS A 15 -3.37 -9.93 -10.44
CA HIS A 15 -4.79 -9.69 -10.74
C HIS A 15 -5.51 -10.99 -11.13
N ASN A 16 -4.94 -11.76 -12.07
CA ASN A 16 -5.56 -12.97 -12.60
C ASN A 16 -5.65 -14.08 -11.56
N GLU A 17 -4.60 -14.29 -10.77
CA GLU A 17 -4.54 -15.39 -9.83
C GLU A 17 -5.19 -15.09 -8.47
N TRP A 18 -5.16 -13.84 -8.03
CA TRP A 18 -5.52 -13.50 -6.65
C TRP A 18 -6.76 -12.63 -6.53
N GLY A 19 -7.20 -11.96 -7.61
CA GLY A 19 -8.40 -11.12 -7.62
C GLY A 19 -8.37 -9.91 -6.65
N CYS A 20 -7.45 -9.90 -5.69
CA CYS A 20 -7.18 -8.80 -4.76
C CYS A 20 -5.67 -8.67 -4.61
N ASN A 21 -5.09 -7.74 -5.32
CA ASN A 21 -3.66 -7.72 -5.60
C ASN A 21 -2.87 -6.57 -4.94
N CYS A 22 -3.53 -5.59 -4.33
CA CYS A 22 -2.82 -4.41 -3.82
C CYS A 22 -1.77 -4.74 -2.76
N GLY A 23 -2.09 -5.56 -1.77
CA GLY A 23 -1.14 -5.94 -0.71
C GLY A 23 0.05 -6.76 -1.23
N PRO A 24 -0.19 -7.89 -1.92
CA PRO A 24 0.88 -8.67 -2.54
C PRO A 24 1.76 -7.89 -3.49
N SER A 25 1.17 -7.07 -4.37
CA SER A 25 1.91 -6.28 -5.35
C SER A 25 2.75 -5.19 -4.68
N ALA A 26 2.19 -4.46 -3.71
CA ALA A 26 2.95 -3.45 -2.97
C ALA A 26 4.13 -4.08 -2.21
N LEU A 27 3.94 -5.26 -1.60
CA LEU A 27 5.02 -5.97 -0.91
C LEU A 27 6.09 -6.46 -1.89
N ALA A 28 5.71 -7.07 -3.02
CA ALA A 28 6.64 -7.55 -4.03
C ALA A 28 7.45 -6.40 -4.62
N PHE A 29 6.81 -5.29 -4.96
CA PHE A 29 7.46 -4.08 -5.42
C PHE A 29 8.46 -3.55 -4.38
N ALA A 30 8.01 -3.37 -3.14
CA ALA A 30 8.83 -2.79 -2.09
C ALA A 30 10.08 -3.64 -1.78
N LEU A 31 9.98 -4.96 -1.91
CA LEU A 31 11.09 -5.88 -1.73
C LEU A 31 11.92 -6.12 -3.00
N GLN A 32 11.49 -5.61 -4.14
CA GLN A 32 12.08 -5.93 -5.45
C GLN A 32 12.22 -7.47 -5.63
N ARG A 33 11.13 -8.18 -5.36
CA ARG A 33 11.06 -9.65 -5.43
C ARG A 33 9.90 -10.10 -6.32
N PRO A 34 10.04 -11.26 -6.97
CA PRO A 34 8.94 -11.85 -7.75
C PRO A 34 7.68 -12.02 -6.89
N LEU A 35 6.51 -11.87 -7.51
CA LEU A 35 5.23 -12.06 -6.84
C LEU A 35 5.14 -13.45 -6.18
N GLY A 36 5.62 -14.51 -6.83
CA GLY A 36 5.65 -15.86 -6.28
C GLY A 36 6.45 -16.00 -4.97
N TYR A 37 7.46 -15.14 -4.77
CA TYR A 37 8.22 -15.11 -3.51
C TYR A 37 7.38 -14.59 -2.36
N VAL A 38 6.71 -13.46 -2.53
CA VAL A 38 5.86 -12.87 -1.48
C VAL A 38 4.56 -13.66 -1.28
N ARG A 39 4.06 -14.32 -2.34
CA ARG A 39 2.88 -15.17 -2.26
C ARG A 39 3.03 -16.27 -1.23
N ARG A 40 4.18 -16.95 -1.20
CA ARG A 40 4.44 -18.00 -0.20
C ARG A 40 4.34 -17.47 1.23
N ALA A 41 4.93 -16.31 1.50
CA ALA A 41 4.86 -15.69 2.83
C ALA A 41 3.43 -15.29 3.20
N LEU A 42 2.69 -14.70 2.26
CA LEU A 42 1.30 -14.30 2.48
C LEU A 42 0.35 -15.48 2.63
N ALA A 43 0.56 -16.58 1.91
CA ALA A 43 -0.21 -17.80 2.07
C ALA A 43 -0.08 -18.38 3.50
N LEU A 44 1.16 -18.40 4.03
CA LEU A 44 1.44 -18.87 5.39
C LEU A 44 0.72 -18.05 6.47
N VAL A 45 0.37 -16.81 6.19
CA VAL A 45 -0.36 -15.94 7.12
C VAL A 45 -1.86 -15.82 6.80
N GLY A 46 -2.38 -16.71 5.95
CA GLY A 46 -3.81 -16.89 5.69
C GLY A 46 -4.37 -16.01 4.57
N PHE A 47 -3.53 -15.54 3.63
CA PHE A 47 -4.01 -14.76 2.49
C PHE A 47 -4.94 -15.59 1.57
N ASP A 48 -4.60 -16.85 1.31
CA ASP A 48 -5.36 -17.72 0.40
C ASP A 48 -6.81 -17.93 0.88
N ASP A 49 -7.03 -17.93 2.19
CA ASP A 49 -8.37 -18.04 2.79
C ASP A 49 -9.15 -16.73 2.72
N LYS A 50 -8.48 -15.60 2.98
CA LYS A 50 -9.12 -14.30 3.18
C LYS A 50 -9.15 -13.45 1.92
N ARG A 51 -8.18 -13.63 1.04
CA ARG A 51 -7.98 -12.86 -0.22
C ARG A 51 -7.91 -11.34 -0.03
N TYR A 52 -7.45 -10.90 1.14
CA TYR A 52 -7.11 -9.52 1.44
C TYR A 52 -5.91 -9.49 2.39
N THR A 53 -5.16 -8.41 2.37
CA THR A 53 -3.99 -8.25 3.24
C THR A 53 -4.30 -7.27 4.36
N SER A 54 -4.51 -7.80 5.57
CA SER A 54 -4.64 -6.97 6.76
C SER A 54 -3.28 -6.46 7.25
N PRO A 55 -3.22 -5.41 8.09
CA PRO A 55 -1.96 -4.98 8.69
C PRO A 55 -1.24 -6.09 9.46
N SER A 56 -1.97 -6.91 10.21
CA SER A 56 -1.37 -8.05 10.94
C SER A 56 -0.75 -9.08 10.00
N MET A 57 -1.44 -9.43 8.91
CA MET A 57 -0.90 -10.34 7.90
C MET A 57 0.35 -9.78 7.23
N MET A 58 0.35 -8.49 6.89
CA MET A 58 1.52 -7.83 6.30
C MET A 58 2.71 -7.85 7.26
N LYS A 59 2.49 -7.55 8.55
CA LYS A 59 3.54 -7.64 9.57
C LYS A 59 4.13 -9.04 9.70
N GLU A 60 3.29 -10.06 9.79
CA GLU A 60 3.76 -11.45 9.89
C GLU A 60 4.47 -11.91 8.62
N ALA A 61 4.01 -11.47 7.43
CA ALA A 61 4.71 -11.74 6.19
C ALA A 61 6.10 -11.09 6.14
N LEU A 62 6.23 -9.83 6.58
CA LEU A 62 7.53 -9.15 6.69
C LEU A 62 8.47 -9.88 7.65
N LYS A 63 7.99 -10.31 8.81
CA LYS A 63 8.78 -11.12 9.76
C LYS A 63 9.21 -12.45 9.15
N PHE A 64 8.31 -13.16 8.48
CA PHE A 64 8.63 -14.42 7.82
C PHE A 64 9.70 -14.25 6.73
N LEU A 65 9.72 -13.11 6.07
CA LEU A 65 10.68 -12.76 5.03
C LEU A 65 11.99 -12.17 5.59
N ASP A 66 12.11 -12.10 6.92
CA ASP A 66 13.25 -11.47 7.65
C ASP A 66 13.49 -10.02 7.22
N VAL A 67 12.40 -9.27 6.97
CA VAL A 67 12.44 -7.87 6.56
C VAL A 67 12.20 -6.99 7.78
N SER A 68 13.17 -6.14 8.09
CA SER A 68 13.01 -5.14 9.14
C SER A 68 12.10 -4.01 8.68
N PHE A 69 11.26 -3.51 9.58
CA PHE A 69 10.39 -2.38 9.34
C PHE A 69 10.20 -1.54 10.60
N GLN A 70 9.85 -0.29 10.42
CA GLN A 70 9.48 0.63 11.49
C GLN A 70 8.02 1.04 11.31
N GLU A 71 7.28 1.18 12.40
CA GLU A 71 5.93 1.74 12.37
C GLU A 71 6.01 3.24 12.65
N LEU A 72 5.73 4.06 11.66
CA LEU A 72 5.64 5.50 11.86
C LEU A 72 4.26 5.90 12.41
N LYS A 73 4.27 6.98 13.18
CA LYS A 73 3.02 7.62 13.59
C LYS A 73 2.30 8.16 12.37
N VAL A 74 1.07 7.72 12.19
CA VAL A 74 0.21 8.23 11.11
C VAL A 74 -0.20 9.68 11.43
N PRO A 75 -0.09 10.59 10.44
CA PRO A 75 -0.53 11.98 10.61
C PRO A 75 -2.01 12.08 10.98
N ALA A 76 -2.31 13.00 11.88
CA ALA A 76 -3.70 13.31 12.20
C ALA A 76 -4.39 13.96 10.98
N ARG A 77 -5.61 13.55 10.71
CA ARG A 77 -6.43 14.19 9.69
C ARG A 77 -7.05 15.46 10.27
N ALA A 78 -6.89 16.58 9.58
CA ALA A 78 -7.53 17.84 9.94
C ALA A 78 -9.05 17.82 9.68
N SER A 79 -9.79 18.77 10.22
CA SER A 79 -11.25 18.86 10.05
C SER A 79 -11.69 19.09 8.61
N ASP A 80 -10.85 19.71 7.79
CA ASP A 80 -11.05 19.89 6.35
C ASP A 80 -10.70 18.65 5.52
N GLY A 81 -10.21 17.58 6.16
CA GLY A 81 -9.83 16.33 5.54
C GLY A 81 -8.37 16.26 5.08
N THR A 82 -7.61 17.34 5.21
CA THR A 82 -6.18 17.35 4.88
C THR A 82 -5.34 16.62 5.92
N PHE A 83 -4.14 16.19 5.54
CA PHE A 83 -3.14 15.56 6.40
C PHE A 83 -1.75 15.77 5.81
N ASP A 84 -0.74 15.67 6.68
CA ASP A 84 0.64 15.72 6.26
C ASP A 84 1.04 14.42 5.53
N THR A 85 1.52 14.55 4.29
CA THR A 85 1.95 13.41 3.47
C THR A 85 3.44 13.12 3.58
N GLU A 86 4.23 14.03 4.16
CA GLU A 86 5.69 13.88 4.25
C GLU A 86 6.12 12.56 4.90
N PRO A 87 5.52 12.10 6.01
CA PRO A 87 5.91 10.83 6.64
C PRO A 87 5.84 9.62 5.72
N MET A 88 5.03 9.65 4.66
CA MET A 88 4.93 8.55 3.69
C MET A 88 6.20 8.40 2.85
N PHE A 89 7.02 9.45 2.73
CA PHE A 89 8.19 9.51 1.86
C PHE A 89 9.53 9.58 2.63
N GLN A 90 9.48 9.61 3.96
CA GLN A 90 10.67 9.75 4.82
C GLN A 90 11.53 8.48 4.92
N ALA A 91 11.20 7.41 4.20
CA ALA A 91 11.95 6.15 4.24
C ALA A 91 13.45 6.35 3.98
N ALA A 92 13.81 7.15 2.97
CA ALA A 92 15.19 7.40 2.60
C ALA A 92 16.00 8.13 3.68
N LEU A 93 15.37 9.00 4.47
CA LEU A 93 16.04 9.75 5.55
C LEU A 93 16.43 8.86 6.74
N GLN A 94 15.82 7.71 6.87
CA GLN A 94 16.05 6.74 7.96
C GLN A 94 16.86 5.52 7.53
N GLY A 95 17.48 5.56 6.33
CA GLY A 95 18.22 4.42 5.77
C GLY A 95 17.32 3.30 5.23
N HIS A 96 16.01 3.51 5.18
CA HIS A 96 15.06 2.64 4.49
C HIS A 96 14.93 3.08 3.03
N ILE A 97 14.49 2.18 2.16
CA ILE A 97 14.41 2.47 0.73
C ILE A 97 12.98 2.82 0.31
N VAL A 98 12.01 2.13 0.88
CA VAL A 98 10.59 2.23 0.50
C VAL A 98 9.72 2.14 1.74
N SER A 99 8.61 2.86 1.76
CA SER A 99 7.54 2.69 2.75
C SER A 99 6.40 1.87 2.17
N LEU A 100 5.94 0.85 2.89
CA LEU A 100 4.64 0.25 2.67
C LEU A 100 3.59 1.13 3.36
N VAL A 101 2.63 1.59 2.60
CA VAL A 101 1.57 2.48 3.11
C VAL A 101 0.21 1.85 2.88
N ARG A 102 -0.56 1.72 3.96
CA ARG A 102 -1.97 1.35 3.85
C ARG A 102 -2.83 2.60 3.94
N ILE A 103 -3.67 2.80 2.94
CA ILE A 103 -4.60 3.92 2.87
C ILE A 103 -6.04 3.45 3.09
N GLN A 104 -6.87 4.38 3.56
CA GLN A 104 -8.31 4.25 3.71
C GLN A 104 -8.98 5.20 2.72
N TRP A 105 -9.82 4.68 1.84
CA TRP A 105 -10.71 5.50 1.02
C TRP A 105 -11.80 6.14 1.87
N THR A 106 -12.19 7.37 1.55
CA THR A 106 -13.22 8.09 2.29
C THR A 106 -14.61 7.90 1.69
N GLY A 107 -15.61 8.04 2.54
CA GLY A 107 -17.03 7.87 2.21
C GLY A 107 -17.88 7.76 3.49
N PRO A 108 -19.13 7.31 3.40
CA PRO A 108 -20.02 7.22 4.56
C PRO A 108 -19.49 6.36 5.71
N TRP A 109 -18.59 5.39 5.40
CA TRP A 109 -17.95 4.51 6.39
C TRP A 109 -16.85 5.19 7.22
N THR A 110 -16.42 6.40 6.86
CA THR A 110 -15.41 7.17 7.60
C THR A 110 -16.02 8.21 8.52
N LYS A 111 -17.34 8.30 8.60
CA LYS A 111 -18.04 9.17 9.55
C LYS A 111 -17.92 8.61 10.97
N PRO A 112 -17.95 9.48 12.02
CA PRO A 112 -17.77 9.05 13.41
C PRO A 112 -18.77 8.00 13.89
N ASP A 113 -19.99 7.99 13.34
CA ASP A 113 -21.09 7.08 13.65
C ASP A 113 -21.14 5.83 12.76
N ALA A 114 -20.22 5.72 11.81
CA ALA A 114 -20.18 4.58 10.90
C ALA A 114 -19.73 3.30 11.60
N ASN A 115 -20.29 2.16 11.16
CA ASN A 115 -19.82 0.86 11.65
C ASN A 115 -18.36 0.63 11.21
N PRO A 116 -17.41 0.45 12.15
CA PRO A 116 -15.98 0.30 11.83
C PRO A 116 -15.68 -0.86 10.87
N LYS A 117 -16.51 -1.92 10.88
CA LYS A 117 -16.33 -3.06 9.96
C LYS A 117 -16.46 -2.67 8.48
N TRP A 118 -17.18 -1.61 8.16
CA TRP A 118 -17.31 -1.14 6.78
C TRP A 118 -16.06 -0.42 6.29
N ALA A 119 -15.37 0.30 7.17
CA ALA A 119 -14.11 0.96 6.84
C ALA A 119 -13.03 -0.04 6.42
N TYR A 120 -12.92 -1.19 7.07
CA TYR A 120 -11.91 -2.22 6.75
C TYR A 120 -11.96 -2.73 5.32
N ARG A 121 -13.09 -2.65 4.64
CA ARG A 121 -13.28 -3.13 3.26
C ARG A 121 -12.80 -2.12 2.21
N GLN A 122 -12.65 -0.86 2.59
CA GLN A 122 -12.36 0.23 1.68
C GLN A 122 -10.92 0.72 1.89
N THR A 123 -9.97 -0.19 1.83
CA THR A 123 -8.56 0.08 2.06
C THR A 123 -7.71 -0.42 0.92
N HIS A 124 -6.52 0.17 0.78
CA HIS A 124 -5.61 -0.15 -0.30
C HIS A 124 -4.16 -0.10 0.19
N TRP A 125 -3.29 -0.91 -0.40
CA TRP A 125 -1.86 -0.90 -0.14
C TRP A 125 -1.13 -0.30 -1.33
N ILE A 126 -0.21 0.61 -1.04
CA ILE A 126 0.71 1.22 -1.98
C ILE A 126 2.14 1.14 -1.43
N ALA A 127 3.13 1.34 -2.28
CA ALA A 127 4.49 1.59 -1.85
C ALA A 127 4.90 3.02 -2.22
N THR A 128 5.65 3.70 -1.34
CA THR A 128 6.06 5.08 -1.55
C THR A 128 7.54 5.27 -1.25
N TRP A 129 8.19 6.19 -1.96
CA TRP A 129 9.59 6.57 -1.73
C TRP A 129 9.86 7.97 -2.25
N ASP A 130 10.94 8.57 -1.77
CA ASP A 130 11.50 9.77 -2.38
C ASP A 130 12.58 9.38 -3.39
N ASP A 131 12.44 9.87 -4.61
CA ASP A 131 13.39 9.70 -5.70
C ASP A 131 14.06 11.04 -5.98
N LEU A 132 15.13 11.33 -5.24
CA LEU A 132 15.92 12.56 -5.35
C LEU A 132 15.07 13.85 -5.27
N GLY A 133 14.18 13.93 -4.30
CA GLY A 133 13.26 15.05 -4.09
C GLY A 133 11.97 14.96 -4.92
N SER A 134 11.72 13.81 -5.56
CA SER A 134 10.48 13.52 -6.27
C SER A 134 9.73 12.39 -5.58
N ASN A 135 8.68 12.73 -4.86
CA ASN A 135 7.80 11.74 -4.22
C ASN A 135 7.15 10.80 -5.23
N ARG A 136 7.40 9.51 -5.08
CA ARG A 136 6.93 8.44 -5.96
C ARG A 136 5.96 7.52 -5.25
N VAL A 137 5.06 6.95 -6.02
CA VAL A 137 4.10 5.93 -5.59
C VAL A 137 4.12 4.78 -6.57
N PHE A 138 4.15 3.57 -6.05
CA PHE A 138 3.73 2.38 -6.77
C PHE A 138 2.32 1.99 -6.33
N ASP A 139 1.43 1.84 -7.28
CA ASP A 139 0.05 1.35 -7.10
C ASP A 139 -0.23 0.28 -8.15
N CYS A 140 -0.76 -0.86 -7.74
CA CYS A 140 -1.07 -1.96 -8.66
C CYS A 140 -2.08 -1.59 -9.76
N ASN A 141 -2.84 -0.50 -9.59
CA ASN A 141 -3.79 -0.02 -10.60
C ASN A 141 -3.20 1.05 -11.53
N GLY A 142 -2.13 1.72 -11.12
CA GLY A 142 -1.54 2.83 -11.88
C GLY A 142 -0.05 2.65 -12.23
N GLY A 143 0.60 1.61 -11.68
CA GLY A 143 2.04 1.43 -11.83
C GLY A 143 2.86 2.41 -11.00
N ILE A 144 4.01 2.84 -11.52
CA ILE A 144 4.90 3.80 -10.87
C ILE A 144 4.58 5.21 -11.37
N LEU A 145 4.17 6.08 -10.46
CA LEU A 145 3.81 7.46 -10.77
C LEU A 145 4.49 8.44 -9.80
N ARG A 146 4.59 9.69 -10.20
CA ARG A 146 4.79 10.78 -9.26
C ARG A 146 3.56 10.89 -8.38
N PHE A 147 3.73 11.29 -7.14
CA PHE A 147 2.64 11.37 -6.17
C PHE A 147 1.50 12.32 -6.59
N ASP A 148 1.85 13.46 -7.16
CA ASP A 148 0.88 14.44 -7.67
C ASP A 148 0.04 13.87 -8.83
N LEU A 149 0.65 13.09 -9.73
CA LEU A 149 -0.06 12.41 -10.83
C LEU A 149 -0.92 11.27 -10.31
N TRP A 150 -0.41 10.48 -9.35
CA TRP A 150 -1.19 9.41 -8.72
C TRP A 150 -2.47 9.96 -8.08
N GLN A 151 -2.37 11.07 -7.34
CA GLN A 151 -3.53 11.74 -6.74
C GLN A 151 -4.52 12.26 -7.78
N LYS A 152 -4.02 12.80 -8.89
CA LYS A 152 -4.85 13.41 -9.94
C LYS A 152 -5.49 12.39 -10.88
N GLU A 153 -4.80 11.29 -11.18
CA GLU A 153 -5.20 10.35 -12.22
C GLU A 153 -5.68 9.01 -11.65
N THR A 154 -4.90 8.38 -10.77
CA THR A 154 -5.19 7.03 -10.27
C THR A 154 -6.26 7.04 -9.17
N VAL A 155 -6.18 7.95 -8.22
CA VAL A 155 -7.16 8.05 -7.12
C VAL A 155 -8.59 8.22 -7.63
N PRO A 156 -8.89 9.14 -8.56
CA PRO A 156 -10.26 9.28 -9.10
C PRO A 156 -10.75 8.02 -9.82
N LEU A 157 -9.89 7.34 -10.57
CA LEU A 157 -10.24 6.10 -11.27
C LEU A 157 -10.62 4.99 -10.29
N ILE A 158 -9.82 4.80 -9.23
CA ILE A 158 -10.11 3.78 -8.22
C ILE A 158 -11.38 4.13 -7.45
N THR A 159 -11.50 5.35 -6.96
CA THR A 159 -12.65 5.76 -6.15
C THR A 159 -13.96 5.74 -6.92
N ALA A 160 -13.94 5.97 -8.25
CA ALA A 160 -15.11 5.82 -9.11
C ALA A 160 -15.66 4.38 -9.14
N THR A 161 -14.82 3.38 -8.86
CA THR A 161 -15.25 1.97 -8.78
C THR A 161 -15.80 1.58 -7.41
N ILE A 162 -15.61 2.43 -6.40
CA ILE A 162 -16.04 2.18 -5.03
C ILE A 162 -17.39 2.86 -4.78
N PRO A 163 -18.49 2.11 -4.62
CA PRO A 163 -19.80 2.70 -4.42
C PRO A 163 -19.82 3.65 -3.21
N ARG A 164 -20.26 4.88 -3.43
CA ARG A 164 -20.41 5.93 -2.39
C ARG A 164 -19.09 6.48 -1.85
N ALA A 165 -17.93 6.20 -2.46
CA ALA A 165 -16.70 6.93 -2.16
C ALA A 165 -16.86 8.42 -2.54
N ASP A 166 -16.22 9.29 -1.79
CA ASP A 166 -16.24 10.75 -2.02
C ASP A 166 -14.97 11.27 -2.70
N GLY A 167 -14.08 10.36 -3.14
CA GLY A 167 -12.85 10.69 -3.82
C GLY A 167 -11.65 10.99 -2.90
N GLY A 168 -11.87 11.04 -1.59
CA GLY A 168 -10.81 11.28 -0.62
C GLY A 168 -10.14 9.99 -0.14
N TRP A 169 -9.01 10.16 0.54
CA TRP A 169 -8.27 9.09 1.19
C TRP A 169 -7.39 9.65 2.34
N PHE A 170 -6.85 8.76 3.18
CA PHE A 170 -5.83 9.09 4.17
C PHE A 170 -5.02 7.84 4.56
N PRO A 171 -3.75 7.98 5.00
CA PRO A 171 -2.96 6.85 5.45
C PRO A 171 -3.47 6.33 6.79
N THR A 172 -3.42 5.00 6.97
CA THR A 172 -3.73 4.34 8.23
C THR A 172 -2.53 3.62 8.83
N HIS A 173 -1.55 3.27 7.99
CA HIS A 173 -0.29 2.67 8.39
C HIS A 173 0.80 3.16 7.45
N ILE A 174 1.98 3.47 7.99
CA ILE A 174 3.16 3.87 7.25
C ILE A 174 4.33 3.06 7.83
N TRP A 175 4.89 2.18 7.03
CA TRP A 175 5.97 1.27 7.43
C TRP A 175 7.17 1.39 6.50
N PRO A 176 8.16 2.25 6.82
CA PRO A 176 9.46 2.17 6.19
C PRO A 176 10.05 0.79 6.36
N ILE A 177 10.53 0.21 5.27
CA ILE A 177 11.13 -1.13 5.26
C ILE A 177 12.56 -1.06 4.74
N ASN A 178 13.40 -1.96 5.26
CA ASN A 178 14.73 -2.21 4.74
C ASN A 178 14.77 -3.65 4.22
N PRO A 179 14.78 -3.85 2.89
CA PRO A 179 14.78 -5.18 2.28
C PRO A 179 16.15 -5.88 2.29
N TYR A 180 17.21 -5.23 2.86
CA TYR A 180 18.61 -5.72 2.85
C TYR A 180 19.16 -5.88 4.26
#